data_c22256b2030c9968a5ad92df2ef4d2af
#
_entry.id   c22256b2030c9968a5ad92df2ef4d2af
#
_cell.length_a   1.000
_cell.length_b   1.000
_cell.length_c   1.000
_cell.angle_alpha   90.00
_cell.angle_beta   90.00
_cell.angle_gamma   90.00
#
_symmetry.space_group_name_H-M   'P 1'
#
loop_
_entity.id
_entity.type
_entity.pdbx_description
1 polymer ?
#
loop_
_entity_poly.entity_id
_entity_poly.type
_entity_poly.pdbx_seq_one_letter_code
_entity_poly.pdbx_strand_id
1 'polypeptide(L)'
;MAGRIPSGDDEIISEINVTPLVDVVLVLLIIFMVTATYIVKESIEVDLPRAAHAGEATGSVLAVVLTREGAVYLDGARVDEAQLEARVRAAVARDREARAIISADRMALYDAVVRLIDHVKGAGITRFALHIEKEP
;
A
#
# COMPACT_ATOMS: atom_id res chain seq x y z
N MET A 1 -57.74 -32.89 40.18
CA MET A 1 -56.76 -33.08 39.37
C MET A 1 -55.67 -32.03 39.33
N ALA A 2 -54.59 -32.43 39.63
CA ALA A 2 -53.49 -31.52 39.75
C ALA A 2 -53.16 -30.87 38.45
N GLY A 3 -53.15 -29.60 38.44
CA GLY A 3 -52.62 -28.86 37.35
C GLY A 3 -51.16 -29.14 37.23
N ARG A 4 -50.79 -29.79 36.21
CA ARG A 4 -49.39 -29.98 35.93
C ARG A 4 -48.86 -28.71 35.41
N ILE A 5 -47.87 -28.23 36.08
CA ILE A 5 -47.12 -27.14 35.58
C ILE A 5 -46.29 -27.66 34.43
N PRO A 6 -46.46 -27.12 33.25
CA PRO A 6 -45.61 -27.55 32.14
C PRO A 6 -44.19 -27.21 32.49
N SER A 7 -43.35 -28.21 32.45
CA SER A 7 -41.94 -28.02 32.71
C SER A 7 -41.20 -27.34 31.53
N GLY A 8 -41.96 -26.97 30.53
CA GLY A 8 -41.40 -26.34 29.36
C GLY A 8 -40.80 -24.94 29.56
N ASP A 9 -41.23 -24.27 30.65
CA ASP A 9 -40.72 -22.93 30.92
C ASP A 9 -39.22 -22.92 31.27
N ASP A 10 -38.78 -23.97 31.93
CA ASP A 10 -37.38 -24.11 32.29
C ASP A 10 -36.49 -24.36 31.07
N GLU A 11 -37.01 -24.95 30.03
CA GLU A 11 -36.26 -25.20 28.79
C GLU A 11 -36.02 -23.95 28.01
N ILE A 12 -36.93 -22.96 28.08
CA ILE A 12 -36.78 -21.68 27.36
C ILE A 12 -35.63 -20.88 27.92
N ILE A 13 -35.39 -20.98 29.23
CA ILE A 13 -34.37 -20.20 29.94
C ILE A 13 -32.98 -20.81 29.72
N SER A 14 -32.92 -22.11 29.53
CA SER A 14 -31.63 -22.83 29.43
C SER A 14 -30.99 -22.77 28.07
N GLU A 15 -31.75 -22.42 27.03
CA GLU A 15 -31.22 -22.37 25.69
C GLU A 15 -30.81 -20.93 25.32
N ILE A 16 -29.52 -20.69 25.27
CA ILE A 16 -28.98 -19.47 24.71
C ILE A 16 -29.00 -19.59 23.20
N ASN A 17 -29.76 -18.74 22.55
CA ASN A 17 -29.78 -18.70 21.11
C ASN A 17 -28.48 -18.02 20.61
N VAL A 18 -27.63 -18.81 20.00
CA VAL A 18 -26.35 -18.31 19.45
C VAL A 18 -26.50 -17.62 18.11
N THR A 19 -27.70 -17.65 17.51
CA THR A 19 -27.93 -17.03 16.20
C THR A 19 -27.60 -15.54 16.18
N PRO A 20 -28.00 -14.69 17.16
CA PRO A 20 -27.60 -13.30 17.17
C PRO A 20 -26.10 -13.09 17.32
N LEU A 21 -25.44 -13.95 18.08
CA LEU A 21 -23.98 -13.90 18.25
C LEU A 21 -23.26 -14.22 16.95
N VAL A 22 -23.69 -15.27 16.26
CA VAL A 22 -23.13 -15.67 14.97
C VAL A 22 -23.30 -14.57 13.94
N ASP A 23 -24.47 -13.93 13.90
CA ASP A 23 -24.74 -12.82 12.98
C ASP A 23 -23.78 -11.64 13.19
N VAL A 24 -23.59 -11.23 14.44
CA VAL A 24 -22.67 -10.15 14.79
C VAL A 24 -21.24 -10.52 14.37
N VAL A 25 -20.80 -11.73 14.65
CA VAL A 25 -19.46 -12.20 14.30
C VAL A 25 -19.29 -12.27 12.78
N LEU A 26 -20.29 -12.74 12.05
CA LEU A 26 -20.24 -12.77 10.58
C LEU A 26 -20.16 -11.38 9.97
N VAL A 27 -20.96 -10.43 10.48
CA VAL A 27 -20.92 -9.04 10.01
C VAL A 27 -19.56 -8.42 10.28
N LEU A 28 -19.00 -8.60 11.47
CA LEU A 28 -17.66 -8.13 11.80
C LEU A 28 -16.61 -8.75 10.90
N LEU A 29 -16.70 -10.03 10.61
CA LEU A 29 -15.79 -10.72 9.72
C LEU A 29 -15.83 -10.13 8.31
N ILE A 30 -17.00 -9.88 7.78
CA ILE A 30 -17.18 -9.25 6.47
C ILE A 30 -16.62 -7.84 6.45
N ILE A 31 -16.88 -7.05 7.49
CA ILE A 31 -16.35 -5.69 7.63
C ILE A 31 -14.81 -5.74 7.62
N PHE A 32 -14.19 -6.61 8.40
CA PHE A 32 -12.74 -6.75 8.42
C PHE A 32 -12.19 -7.23 7.09
N MET A 33 -12.89 -8.12 6.40
CA MET A 33 -12.48 -8.58 5.08
C MET A 33 -12.47 -7.45 4.06
N VAL A 34 -13.51 -6.60 4.07
CA VAL A 34 -13.61 -5.45 3.16
C VAL A 34 -12.60 -4.37 3.52
N THR A 35 -12.45 -4.05 4.81
CA THR A 35 -11.52 -3.03 5.26
C THR A 35 -10.06 -3.45 5.09
N ALA A 36 -9.75 -4.73 5.19
CA ALA A 36 -8.40 -5.25 4.93
C ALA A 36 -7.93 -4.93 3.51
N THR A 37 -8.84 -4.90 2.55
CA THR A 37 -8.52 -4.51 1.18
C THR A 37 -8.08 -3.05 1.08
N TYR A 38 -8.62 -2.19 1.92
CA TYR A 38 -8.21 -0.78 1.96
C TYR A 38 -6.84 -0.58 2.60
N ILE A 39 -6.52 -1.37 3.60
CA ILE A 39 -5.21 -1.32 4.28
C ILE A 39 -4.09 -1.79 3.35
N VAL A 40 -4.36 -2.79 2.53
CA VAL A 40 -3.39 -3.31 1.55
C VAL A 40 -3.20 -2.35 0.36
N LYS A 41 -4.16 -1.46 0.10
CA LYS A 41 -4.02 -0.46 -0.97
C LYS A 41 -3.03 0.66 -0.64
N GLU A 42 -2.56 0.76 0.58
CA GLU A 42 -1.42 1.64 0.88
C GLU A 42 -0.08 1.08 0.41
N SER A 43 -0.01 -0.21 0.12
CA SER A 43 1.03 -0.71 -0.74
C SER A 43 0.59 -0.39 -2.17
N ILE A 44 0.99 0.75 -2.65
CA ILE A 44 0.77 1.15 -4.04
C ILE A 44 1.47 0.09 -4.89
N GLU A 45 0.67 -0.79 -5.45
CA GLU A 45 1.10 -1.59 -6.56
C GLU A 45 1.36 -0.58 -7.68
N VAL A 46 2.60 -0.12 -7.76
CA VAL A 46 3.04 0.63 -8.92
C VAL A 46 3.01 -0.37 -10.04
N ASP A 47 1.92 -0.35 -10.77
CA ASP A 47 1.87 -1.01 -12.05
C ASP A 47 2.92 -0.30 -12.92
N LEU A 48 4.12 -0.82 -12.86
CA LEU A 48 5.19 -0.38 -13.74
C LEU A 48 4.64 -0.56 -15.15
N PRO A 49 4.46 0.51 -15.92
CA PRO A 49 4.05 0.36 -17.29
C PRO A 49 5.06 -0.56 -17.96
N ARG A 50 4.65 -1.80 -18.21
CA ARG A 50 5.40 -2.77 -19.01
C ARG A 50 5.66 -2.26 -20.44
N ALA A 51 5.05 -1.14 -20.76
CA ALA A 51 5.19 -0.45 -22.03
C ALA A 51 6.46 0.37 -22.16
N ALA A 52 7.21 0.58 -21.11
CA ALA A 52 8.55 1.06 -21.28
C ALA A 52 9.39 -0.11 -21.81
N HIS A 53 9.17 -0.39 -23.08
CA HIS A 53 10.00 -1.22 -23.91
C HIS A 53 11.06 -2.04 -23.16
N ALA A 54 10.84 -3.31 -23.12
CA ALA A 54 11.87 -4.31 -22.98
C ALA A 54 12.93 -4.18 -24.13
N GLY A 55 13.32 -2.97 -24.43
CA GLY A 55 14.47 -2.65 -25.25
C GLY A 55 15.63 -2.47 -24.32
N GLU A 56 16.29 -3.58 -24.00
CA GLU A 56 17.69 -3.61 -23.58
C GLU A 56 18.09 -2.60 -22.47
N ALA A 57 17.27 -2.39 -21.47
CA ALA A 57 17.73 -1.70 -20.28
C ALA A 57 18.42 -2.73 -19.37
N THR A 58 19.68 -2.91 -19.59
CA THR A 58 20.56 -3.74 -18.76
C THR A 58 20.88 -3.03 -17.42
N GLY A 59 19.90 -2.46 -16.75
CA GLY A 59 20.11 -1.76 -15.50
C GLY A 59 19.01 -2.02 -14.52
N SER A 60 19.32 -2.00 -13.23
CA SER A 60 18.30 -2.08 -12.18
C SER A 60 17.42 -0.83 -12.21
N VAL A 61 16.12 -1.03 -12.04
CA VAL A 61 15.12 0.04 -12.02
C VAL A 61 14.60 0.19 -10.61
N LEU A 62 14.68 1.40 -10.08
CA LEU A 62 14.12 1.77 -8.79
C LEU A 62 12.80 2.51 -9.00
N ALA A 63 11.74 1.98 -8.42
CA ALA A 63 10.43 2.63 -8.45
C ALA A 63 10.25 3.51 -7.22
N VAL A 64 10.15 4.81 -7.45
CA VAL A 64 9.96 5.81 -6.39
C VAL A 64 8.58 6.43 -6.56
N VAL A 65 7.78 6.42 -5.51
CA VAL A 65 6.44 7.00 -5.54
C VAL A 65 6.33 8.11 -4.51
N LEU A 66 5.82 9.25 -4.93
CA LEU A 66 5.52 10.39 -4.05
C LEU A 66 4.00 10.56 -3.97
N THR A 67 3.48 10.47 -2.76
CA THR A 67 2.05 10.68 -2.52
C THR A 67 1.71 12.16 -2.37
N ARG A 68 0.42 12.48 -2.42
CA ARG A 68 -0.05 13.86 -2.22
C ARG A 68 0.29 14.41 -0.83
N GLU A 69 0.42 13.53 0.17
CA GLU A 69 0.78 13.90 1.53
C GLU A 69 2.28 14.13 1.70
N GLY A 70 3.07 13.87 0.67
CA GLY A 70 4.51 14.01 0.71
C GLY A 70 5.25 12.76 1.19
N ALA A 71 4.57 11.63 1.34
CA ALA A 71 5.21 10.37 1.67
C ALA A 71 5.92 9.76 0.46
N VAL A 72 7.08 9.18 0.70
CA VAL A 72 7.91 8.58 -0.35
C VAL A 72 7.96 7.08 -0.15
N TYR A 73 7.72 6.33 -1.21
CA TYR A 73 7.81 4.89 -1.25
C TYR A 73 8.88 4.47 -2.26
N LEU A 74 9.74 3.56 -1.86
CA LEU A 74 10.75 2.96 -2.73
C LEU A 74 10.47 1.47 -2.85
N ASP A 75 10.21 1.01 -4.07
CA ASP A 75 9.85 -0.39 -4.37
C ASP A 75 8.74 -0.93 -3.46
N GLY A 76 7.74 -0.09 -3.16
CA GLY A 76 6.59 -0.43 -2.35
C GLY A 76 6.77 -0.26 -0.84
N ALA A 77 7.95 0.10 -0.35
CA ALA A 77 8.23 0.32 1.06
C ALA A 77 8.35 1.82 1.37
N ARG A 78 7.68 2.26 2.42
CA ARG A 78 7.80 3.65 2.86
C ARG A 78 9.22 3.92 3.37
N VAL A 79 9.81 5.01 2.89
CA VAL A 79 11.16 5.42 3.25
C VAL A 79 11.19 6.91 3.62
N ASP A 80 12.10 7.27 4.52
CA ASP A 80 12.43 8.68 4.75
C ASP A 80 13.56 9.13 3.79
N GLU A 81 13.93 10.40 3.86
CA GLU A 81 14.97 10.94 2.99
C GLU A 81 16.31 10.22 3.15
N ALA A 82 16.69 9.94 4.39
CA ALA A 82 17.96 9.26 4.67
C ALA A 82 17.97 7.81 4.16
N GLN A 83 16.86 7.10 4.35
CA GLN A 83 16.70 5.75 3.85
C GLN A 83 16.66 5.70 2.32
N LEU A 84 16.00 6.67 1.69
CA LEU A 84 15.95 6.79 0.25
C LEU A 84 17.36 6.98 -0.33
N GLU A 85 18.11 7.93 0.19
CA GLU A 85 19.48 8.18 -0.25
C GLU A 85 20.39 6.94 -0.05
N ALA A 86 20.28 6.29 1.10
CA ALA A 86 21.10 5.11 1.40
C ALA A 86 20.81 3.96 0.43
N ARG A 87 19.53 3.71 0.15
CA ARG A 87 19.12 2.65 -0.79
C ARG A 87 19.50 2.97 -2.22
N VAL A 88 19.34 4.20 -2.63
CA VAL A 88 19.72 4.64 -3.98
C VAL A 88 21.23 4.52 -4.16
N ARG A 89 22.02 4.95 -3.19
CA ARG A 89 23.48 4.80 -3.23
C ARG A 89 23.90 3.34 -3.31
N ALA A 90 23.27 2.46 -2.55
CA ALA A 90 23.53 1.04 -2.59
C ALA A 90 23.21 0.44 -3.95
N ALA A 91 22.11 0.85 -4.58
CA ALA A 91 21.74 0.41 -5.91
C ALA A 91 22.73 0.89 -6.98
N VAL A 92 23.17 2.14 -6.92
CA VAL A 92 24.15 2.71 -7.84
C VAL A 92 25.52 2.04 -7.66
N ALA A 93 25.88 1.69 -6.43
CA ALA A 93 27.11 0.96 -6.13
C ALA A 93 27.14 -0.45 -6.75
N ARG A 94 25.96 -1.10 -6.80
CA ARG A 94 25.82 -2.41 -7.45
C ARG A 94 25.78 -2.31 -8.97
N ASP A 95 25.13 -1.28 -9.47
CA ASP A 95 24.88 -1.09 -10.89
C ASP A 95 24.94 0.40 -11.22
N ARG A 96 25.97 0.79 -11.93
CA ARG A 96 26.16 2.18 -12.34
C ARG A 96 25.14 2.67 -13.37
N GLU A 97 24.46 1.74 -14.02
CA GLU A 97 23.40 2.02 -14.98
C GLU A 97 22.00 2.03 -14.33
N ALA A 98 21.94 2.00 -13.01
CA ALA A 98 20.68 2.07 -12.27
C ALA A 98 19.87 3.30 -12.69
N ARG A 99 18.58 3.09 -12.87
CA ARG A 99 17.62 4.12 -13.25
C ARG A 99 16.56 4.25 -12.19
N ALA A 100 15.96 5.41 -12.09
CA ALA A 100 14.80 5.63 -11.25
C ALA A 100 13.59 5.98 -12.11
N ILE A 101 12.44 5.41 -11.75
CA ILE A 101 11.15 5.86 -12.25
C ILE A 101 10.46 6.54 -11.07
N ILE A 102 10.25 7.84 -11.18
CA ILE A 102 9.62 8.63 -10.15
C ILE A 102 8.17 8.86 -10.56
N SER A 103 7.25 8.33 -9.78
CA SER A 103 5.82 8.53 -9.96
C SER A 103 5.32 9.48 -8.88
N ALA A 104 4.77 10.60 -9.28
CA ALA A 104 4.23 11.58 -8.36
C ALA A 104 2.71 11.68 -8.52
N ASP A 105 2.01 11.77 -7.39
CA ASP A 105 0.58 12.07 -7.41
C ASP A 105 0.36 13.45 -8.03
N ARG A 106 -0.70 13.57 -8.79
CA ARG A 106 -1.07 14.85 -9.45
C ARG A 106 -1.18 15.99 -8.45
N MET A 107 -1.65 15.70 -7.24
CA MET A 107 -1.85 16.68 -6.19
C MET A 107 -0.63 16.87 -5.28
N ALA A 108 0.47 16.20 -5.58
CA ALA A 108 1.71 16.39 -4.83
C ALA A 108 2.22 17.82 -5.01
N LEU A 109 2.80 18.35 -3.93
CA LEU A 109 3.40 19.68 -3.98
C LEU A 109 4.61 19.68 -4.91
N TYR A 110 4.72 20.67 -5.76
CA TYR A 110 5.85 20.81 -6.67
C TYR A 110 7.18 20.84 -5.93
N ASP A 111 7.25 21.51 -4.81
CA ASP A 111 8.44 21.57 -3.96
C ASP A 111 8.87 20.16 -3.48
N ALA A 112 7.91 19.32 -3.11
CA ALA A 112 8.18 17.95 -2.70
C ALA A 112 8.75 17.11 -3.87
N VAL A 113 8.25 17.30 -5.08
CA VAL A 113 8.76 16.64 -6.27
C VAL A 113 10.20 17.04 -6.55
N VAL A 114 10.49 18.34 -6.50
CA VAL A 114 11.84 18.86 -6.73
C VAL A 114 12.82 18.33 -5.70
N ARG A 115 12.46 18.34 -4.42
CA ARG A 115 13.30 17.77 -3.35
C ARG A 115 13.58 16.28 -3.58
N LEU A 116 12.57 15.54 -3.97
CA LEU A 116 12.73 14.12 -4.25
C LEU A 116 13.71 13.87 -5.39
N ILE A 117 13.60 14.63 -6.47
CA ILE A 117 14.54 14.57 -7.59
C ILE A 117 15.95 14.92 -7.15
N ASP A 118 16.11 15.95 -6.35
CA ASP A 118 17.42 16.36 -5.84
C ASP A 118 18.06 15.27 -4.97
N HIS A 119 17.30 14.61 -4.12
CA HIS A 119 17.78 13.49 -3.30
C HIS A 119 18.22 12.30 -4.17
N VAL A 120 17.42 11.95 -5.16
CA VAL A 120 17.73 10.85 -6.07
C VAL A 120 18.97 11.14 -6.90
N LYS A 121 19.08 12.33 -7.45
CA LYS A 121 20.28 12.77 -8.19
C LYS A 121 21.50 12.85 -7.29
N GLY A 122 21.37 13.41 -6.12
CA GLY A 122 22.46 13.54 -5.14
C GLY A 122 23.00 12.19 -4.68
N ALA A 123 22.17 11.16 -4.71
CA ALA A 123 22.57 9.80 -4.38
C ALA A 123 23.29 9.05 -5.52
N GLY A 124 23.37 9.63 -6.72
CA GLY A 124 24.16 9.11 -7.83
C GLY A 124 23.37 8.66 -9.06
N ILE A 125 22.05 8.75 -9.04
CA ILE A 125 21.26 8.43 -10.24
C ILE A 125 21.27 9.60 -11.21
N THR A 126 21.73 9.33 -12.42
CA THR A 126 21.77 10.30 -13.50
C THR A 126 20.63 10.14 -14.50
N ARG A 127 20.00 8.97 -14.51
CA ARG A 127 18.91 8.65 -15.43
C ARG A 127 17.65 8.37 -14.65
N PHE A 128 16.64 9.20 -14.86
CA PHE A 128 15.34 9.00 -14.26
C PHE A 128 14.23 9.40 -15.22
N ALA A 129 13.08 8.78 -15.08
CA ALA A 129 11.85 9.15 -15.75
C ALA A 129 10.87 9.68 -14.71
N LEU A 130 10.19 10.77 -15.02
CA LEU A 130 9.14 11.31 -14.19
C LEU A 130 7.79 10.97 -14.80
N HIS A 131 6.96 10.30 -14.03
CA HIS A 131 5.59 10.00 -14.38
C HIS A 131 4.65 10.73 -13.43
N ILE A 132 3.73 11.49 -14.00
CA ILE A 132 2.68 12.15 -13.22
C ILE A 132 1.42 11.33 -13.40
N GLU A 133 0.88 10.84 -12.29
CA GLU A 133 -0.33 10.06 -12.29
C GLU A 133 -1.50 10.95 -12.71
N LYS A 134 -2.14 10.55 -13.80
CA LYS A 134 -3.34 11.22 -14.25
C LYS A 134 -4.52 10.60 -13.54
N GLU A 135 -5.50 11.43 -13.22
CA GLU A 135 -6.78 10.97 -12.74
C GLU A 135 -7.41 10.00 -13.73
N PRO A 136 -7.98 8.89 -13.24
CA PRO A 136 -8.67 7.95 -14.11
C PRO A 136 -9.89 8.55 -14.78
#